data_aae7aa7effc94786750344001bd2a145
#
_entry.id   aae7aa7effc94786750344001bd2a145
#
_cell.length_a   1.000
_cell.length_b   1.000
_cell.length_c   1.000
_cell.angle_alpha   90.00
_cell.angle_beta   90.00
_cell.angle_gamma   90.00
#
_symmetry.space_group_name_H-M   'P 1'
#
loop_
_entity.id
_entity.type
_entity.pdbx_description
1 polymer ?
#
loop_
_entity_poly.entity_id
_entity_poly.type
_entity_poly.pdbx_seq_one_letter_code
_entity_poly.pdbx_strand_id
1 'polypeptide(L)'
;MKNRLLLVLIFIPCLLSAQNGYYFFTESDISQIRSAAKTEWGKSIIESLKDTVEARREYPLTVPLLEGGHIHDYFCPEHKVRFSFDWNKPEAHYCSQCKHYWTGNKRYDWAWVNVAHTHNYTYLRNCMYLYLATGNKVYAEYIRNMLLDYASKYITYLDHDTARKVGPWGGKMFGQSLDESAWASDVCRAYMVAKSIMTTNEIREIEKGYLIPCSELLLRRRGTANWQVWHNSGLIALGVALQNDSIINVAINDPECGYHAQMERYVMDDGWWGEGSPTYHYYPLRAMLLSADAVRCRNINLYDRKLYKMLAAPASGVYADLYFPAHNDGWYGESLIAQVSLYEIAYQRYNKDPFFLSVLQQCYRYTDRNFGEALQNNIEIPQVTAMAAWPSVHFKETGYAVLRSGTKTVVMKYGPHGGGHGHPDKLSISIHDGEKEIVSDMGTCAYGVPAFTKWYRKTLSHSTLTVDAKDQKESTGKLLA
;
A
#
# COMPACT_ATOMS: atom_id res chain seq x y z
N MET A 1 0.48 44.40 -58.11
CA MET A 1 -0.07 43.03 -57.97
C MET A 1 0.46 42.45 -56.66
N LYS A 2 -0.38 42.36 -55.61
CA LYS A 2 0.02 41.84 -54.30
C LYS A 2 -0.52 40.41 -54.20
N ASN A 3 0.39 39.42 -54.23
CA ASN A 3 0.04 38.02 -54.01
C ASN A 3 -0.25 37.82 -52.51
N ARG A 4 -1.47 37.52 -52.16
CA ARG A 4 -1.89 36.99 -50.84
C ARG A 4 -1.72 35.47 -50.85
N LEU A 5 -0.74 34.98 -50.11
CA LEU A 5 -0.64 33.55 -49.79
C LEU A 5 -1.76 33.18 -48.78
N LEU A 6 -2.69 32.35 -49.23
CA LEU A 6 -3.73 31.77 -48.35
C LEU A 6 -3.10 30.57 -47.63
N LEU A 7 -2.81 30.70 -46.32
CA LEU A 7 -2.42 29.58 -45.48
C LEU A 7 -3.68 28.79 -45.16
N VAL A 8 -3.86 27.63 -45.79
CA VAL A 8 -4.87 26.66 -45.46
C VAL A 8 -4.34 25.85 -44.25
N LEU A 9 -4.82 26.16 -43.04
CA LEU A 9 -4.64 25.34 -41.87
C LEU A 9 -5.48 24.07 -42.05
N ILE A 10 -4.84 22.98 -42.45
CA ILE A 10 -5.44 21.64 -42.41
C ILE A 10 -5.55 21.26 -40.94
N PHE A 11 -6.75 21.39 -40.37
CA PHE A 11 -7.10 20.72 -39.13
C PHE A 11 -7.14 19.21 -39.41
N ILE A 12 -6.05 18.52 -39.04
CA ILE A 12 -6.08 17.05 -38.90
C ILE A 12 -6.85 16.80 -37.61
N PRO A 13 -8.09 16.26 -37.66
CA PRO A 13 -8.73 15.77 -36.45
C PRO A 13 -7.82 14.65 -35.94
N CYS A 14 -7.19 14.82 -34.77
CA CYS A 14 -6.71 13.70 -34.01
C CYS A 14 -7.91 12.78 -33.80
N LEU A 15 -8.01 11.75 -34.62
CA LEU A 15 -8.80 10.58 -34.33
C LEU A 15 -8.25 10.03 -33.02
N LEU A 16 -8.85 10.45 -31.91
CA LEU A 16 -8.82 9.70 -30.67
C LEU A 16 -9.33 8.30 -31.05
N SER A 17 -8.39 7.40 -31.34
CA SER A 17 -8.72 5.98 -31.39
C SER A 17 -9.46 5.70 -30.09
N ALA A 18 -10.64 5.11 -30.18
CA ALA A 18 -11.38 4.63 -29.05
C ALA A 18 -10.46 3.67 -28.31
N GLN A 19 -9.73 4.19 -27.31
CA GLN A 19 -8.90 3.39 -26.45
C GLN A 19 -9.83 2.39 -25.78
N ASN A 20 -9.60 1.11 -26.05
CA ASN A 20 -10.26 0.02 -25.36
C ASN A 20 -10.12 0.25 -23.85
N GLY A 21 -11.23 0.52 -23.20
CA GLY A 21 -11.50 1.13 -21.90
C GLY A 21 -10.75 0.72 -20.64
N TYR A 22 -9.48 0.39 -20.70
CA TYR A 22 -8.68 0.04 -19.50
C TYR A 22 -7.84 1.24 -19.02
N TYR A 23 -8.47 2.29 -18.53
CA TYR A 23 -7.80 3.55 -18.16
C TYR A 23 -6.70 3.46 -17.10
N PHE A 24 -6.52 2.31 -16.43
CA PHE A 24 -5.40 2.05 -15.53
C PHE A 24 -4.27 1.25 -16.18
N PHE A 25 -4.52 0.65 -17.33
CA PHE A 25 -3.57 -0.17 -18.06
C PHE A 25 -3.41 0.35 -19.48
N THR A 26 -2.18 0.58 -19.90
CA THR A 26 -1.88 0.86 -21.30
C THR A 26 -1.97 -0.42 -22.13
N GLU A 27 -2.05 -0.31 -23.45
CA GLU A 27 -1.94 -1.49 -24.34
C GLU A 27 -0.63 -2.24 -24.14
N SER A 28 0.45 -1.49 -23.84
CA SER A 28 1.75 -2.08 -23.48
C SER A 28 1.67 -2.89 -22.19
N ASP A 29 1.03 -2.39 -21.14
CA ASP A 29 0.84 -3.13 -19.88
C ASP A 29 0.09 -4.45 -20.14
N ILE A 30 -0.99 -4.42 -20.92
CA ILE A 30 -1.78 -5.62 -21.25
C ILE A 30 -0.96 -6.61 -22.07
N SER A 31 -0.17 -6.12 -23.04
CA SER A 31 0.74 -6.96 -23.83
C SER A 31 1.81 -7.61 -22.95
N GLN A 32 2.37 -6.86 -21.99
CA GLN A 32 3.35 -7.37 -21.03
C GLN A 32 2.75 -8.45 -20.13
N ILE A 33 1.55 -8.23 -19.57
CA ILE A 33 0.82 -9.22 -18.75
C ILE A 33 0.64 -10.53 -19.54
N ARG A 34 0.16 -10.44 -20.79
CA ARG A 34 -0.08 -11.61 -21.64
C ARG A 34 1.20 -12.31 -22.05
N SER A 35 2.29 -11.58 -22.24
CA SER A 35 3.60 -12.16 -22.52
C SER A 35 4.16 -12.88 -21.30
N ALA A 36 4.13 -12.22 -20.14
CA ALA A 36 4.56 -12.78 -18.88
C ALA A 36 3.81 -14.07 -18.51
N ALA A 37 2.50 -14.10 -18.73
CA ALA A 37 1.64 -15.26 -18.45
C ALA A 37 2.03 -16.54 -19.24
N LYS A 38 2.84 -16.41 -20.32
CA LYS A 38 3.34 -17.53 -21.10
C LYS A 38 4.65 -18.12 -20.59
N THR A 39 5.38 -17.38 -19.77
CA THR A 39 6.63 -17.85 -19.14
C THR A 39 6.36 -18.88 -18.04
N GLU A 40 7.37 -19.65 -17.64
CA GLU A 40 7.20 -20.64 -16.56
C GLU A 40 6.83 -19.98 -15.22
N TRP A 41 7.51 -18.89 -14.85
CA TRP A 41 7.17 -18.15 -13.64
C TRP A 41 5.77 -17.49 -13.72
N GLY A 42 5.38 -17.00 -14.89
CA GLY A 42 4.07 -16.41 -15.08
C GLY A 42 2.94 -17.43 -15.01
N LYS A 43 3.13 -18.64 -15.54
CA LYS A 43 2.18 -19.75 -15.38
C LYS A 43 1.98 -20.12 -13.92
N SER A 44 3.06 -20.20 -13.13
CA SER A 44 2.98 -20.46 -11.69
C SER A 44 2.16 -19.39 -10.96
N ILE A 45 2.36 -18.10 -11.29
CA ILE A 45 1.53 -17.01 -10.75
C ILE A 45 0.07 -17.21 -11.15
N ILE A 46 -0.22 -17.47 -12.42
CA ILE A 46 -1.60 -17.66 -12.90
C ILE A 46 -2.29 -18.82 -12.16
N GLU A 47 -1.60 -19.92 -11.93
CA GLU A 47 -2.13 -21.06 -11.16
C GLU A 47 -2.44 -20.65 -9.71
N SER A 48 -1.51 -20.00 -9.03
CA SER A 48 -1.71 -19.50 -7.66
C SER A 48 -2.89 -18.52 -7.55
N LEU A 49 -3.05 -17.62 -8.54
CA LEU A 49 -4.20 -16.71 -8.58
C LEU A 49 -5.52 -17.47 -8.79
N LYS A 50 -5.54 -18.50 -9.66
CA LYS A 50 -6.72 -19.36 -9.87
C LYS A 50 -7.10 -20.10 -8.59
N ASP A 51 -6.14 -20.75 -7.94
CA ASP A 51 -6.38 -21.49 -6.69
C ASP A 51 -7.00 -20.57 -5.62
N THR A 52 -6.48 -19.34 -5.49
CA THR A 52 -7.01 -18.36 -4.55
C THR A 52 -8.44 -17.94 -4.92
N VAL A 53 -8.75 -17.75 -6.20
CA VAL A 53 -10.08 -17.40 -6.69
C VAL A 53 -11.06 -18.55 -6.46
N GLU A 54 -10.68 -19.79 -6.77
CA GLU A 54 -11.54 -20.96 -6.57
C GLU A 54 -11.78 -21.22 -5.08
N ALA A 55 -10.75 -21.15 -4.24
CA ALA A 55 -10.91 -21.27 -2.79
C ALA A 55 -11.89 -20.23 -2.20
N ARG A 56 -11.90 -19.00 -2.72
CA ARG A 56 -12.90 -17.98 -2.31
C ARG A 56 -14.31 -18.37 -2.76
N ARG A 57 -14.45 -19.04 -3.89
CA ARG A 57 -15.74 -19.44 -4.47
C ARG A 57 -16.38 -20.66 -3.79
N GLU A 58 -15.65 -21.36 -2.96
CA GLU A 58 -16.22 -22.41 -2.10
C GLU A 58 -17.19 -21.84 -1.06
N TYR A 59 -17.17 -20.53 -0.83
CA TYR A 59 -18.03 -19.82 0.13
C TYR A 59 -18.97 -18.83 -0.60
N PRO A 60 -20.08 -18.42 0.03
CA PRO A 60 -20.98 -17.43 -0.55
C PRO A 60 -20.26 -16.16 -0.99
N LEU A 61 -20.42 -15.77 -2.25
CA LEU A 61 -19.84 -14.56 -2.84
C LEU A 61 -20.72 -13.31 -2.57
N THR A 62 -21.24 -13.20 -1.36
CA THR A 62 -22.09 -12.08 -0.94
C THR A 62 -21.28 -11.06 -0.18
N VAL A 63 -21.55 -9.78 -0.43
CA VAL A 63 -21.03 -8.67 0.35
C VAL A 63 -21.72 -8.65 1.71
N PRO A 64 -21.03 -8.44 2.83
CA PRO A 64 -21.65 -8.30 4.14
C PRO A 64 -22.76 -7.24 4.17
N LEU A 65 -23.84 -7.49 4.89
CA LEU A 65 -24.93 -6.53 5.07
C LEU A 65 -24.64 -5.44 6.10
N LEU A 66 -23.71 -5.72 7.01
CA LEU A 66 -23.31 -4.82 8.08
C LEU A 66 -21.99 -4.14 7.72
N GLU A 67 -21.81 -2.96 8.28
CA GLU A 67 -20.56 -2.20 8.17
C GLU A 67 -19.45 -2.87 8.96
N GLY A 68 -18.23 -2.78 8.44
CA GLY A 68 -17.01 -3.27 9.09
C GLY A 68 -16.59 -2.41 10.27
N GLY A 69 -15.89 -3.01 11.20
CA GLY A 69 -15.30 -2.33 12.35
C GLY A 69 -13.80 -2.06 12.15
N HIS A 70 -13.10 -1.90 13.25
CA HIS A 70 -11.66 -1.71 13.25
C HIS A 70 -10.93 -3.04 13.13
N ILE A 71 -10.05 -3.17 12.15
CA ILE A 71 -9.30 -4.43 11.89
C ILE A 71 -8.46 -4.87 13.11
N HIS A 72 -7.97 -3.92 13.91
CA HIS A 72 -7.19 -4.21 15.12
C HIS A 72 -8.02 -4.76 16.29
N ASP A 73 -9.34 -4.84 16.15
CA ASP A 73 -10.19 -5.55 17.10
C ASP A 73 -10.27 -7.07 16.80
N TYR A 74 -9.75 -7.55 15.66
CA TYR A 74 -9.79 -8.97 15.28
C TYR A 74 -8.64 -9.78 15.90
N PHE A 75 -8.45 -9.62 17.23
CA PHE A 75 -7.39 -10.27 18.00
C PHE A 75 -7.91 -10.88 19.29
N CYS A 76 -7.35 -12.03 19.66
CA CYS A 76 -7.64 -12.69 20.93
C CYS A 76 -7.26 -11.77 22.09
N PRO A 77 -8.18 -11.52 23.06
CA PRO A 77 -7.91 -10.64 24.19
C PRO A 77 -6.87 -11.19 25.18
N GLU A 78 -6.65 -12.51 25.18
CA GLU A 78 -5.66 -13.16 26.06
C GLU A 78 -4.29 -13.24 25.39
N HIS A 79 -4.22 -13.81 24.18
CA HIS A 79 -2.97 -14.15 23.52
C HIS A 79 -2.46 -13.07 22.56
N LYS A 80 -3.30 -12.05 22.25
CA LYS A 80 -2.97 -10.97 21.31
C LYS A 80 -2.57 -11.43 19.90
N VAL A 81 -2.95 -12.66 19.54
CA VAL A 81 -2.82 -13.20 18.18
C VAL A 81 -4.11 -12.94 17.41
N ARG A 82 -3.98 -12.77 16.10
CA ARG A 82 -5.13 -12.57 15.21
C ARG A 82 -6.02 -13.81 15.22
N PHE A 83 -7.34 -13.63 15.21
CA PHE A 83 -8.29 -14.72 15.05
C PHE A 83 -8.16 -15.37 13.68
N SER A 84 -8.37 -16.68 13.60
CA SER A 84 -8.50 -17.38 12.33
C SER A 84 -9.83 -17.00 11.69
N PHE A 85 -9.78 -16.59 10.42
CA PHE A 85 -10.96 -16.19 9.68
C PHE A 85 -11.71 -17.42 9.14
N ASP A 86 -13.03 -17.44 9.30
CA ASP A 86 -13.92 -18.45 8.77
C ASP A 86 -15.18 -17.77 8.20
N TRP A 87 -15.43 -17.95 6.89
CA TRP A 87 -16.59 -17.36 6.21
C TRP A 87 -17.93 -17.80 6.81
N ASN A 88 -18.00 -19.00 7.37
CA ASN A 88 -19.22 -19.59 7.92
C ASN A 88 -19.47 -19.17 9.38
N LYS A 89 -18.55 -18.42 10.00
CA LYS A 89 -18.61 -18.09 11.43
C LYS A 89 -18.42 -16.59 11.71
N PRO A 90 -19.33 -15.72 11.25
CA PRO A 90 -19.19 -14.27 11.40
C PRO A 90 -19.31 -13.79 12.87
N GLU A 91 -19.84 -14.61 13.77
CA GLU A 91 -20.03 -14.29 15.20
C GLU A 91 -19.24 -15.21 16.15
N ALA A 92 -18.33 -16.05 15.61
CA ALA A 92 -17.51 -16.96 16.40
C ALA A 92 -16.06 -16.98 15.89
N HIS A 93 -15.12 -16.47 16.69
CA HIS A 93 -13.77 -16.14 16.29
C HIS A 93 -12.76 -17.06 16.97
N TYR A 94 -12.12 -17.93 16.19
CA TYR A 94 -11.21 -18.94 16.72
C TYR A 94 -9.81 -18.37 16.99
N CYS A 95 -9.33 -18.58 18.22
CA CYS A 95 -7.95 -18.32 18.58
C CYS A 95 -7.11 -19.60 18.53
N SER A 96 -6.07 -19.63 17.71
CA SER A 96 -5.19 -20.80 17.54
C SER A 96 -4.33 -21.10 18.77
N GLN A 97 -4.13 -20.13 19.67
CA GLN A 97 -3.35 -20.32 20.90
C GLN A 97 -4.21 -20.90 22.05
N CYS A 98 -5.34 -20.28 22.37
CA CYS A 98 -6.23 -20.81 23.41
C CYS A 98 -7.11 -21.97 22.94
N LYS A 99 -7.09 -22.31 21.64
CA LYS A 99 -7.94 -23.37 21.06
C LYS A 99 -9.44 -23.17 21.34
N HIS A 100 -9.88 -21.92 21.42
CA HIS A 100 -11.20 -21.52 21.86
C HIS A 100 -11.87 -20.58 20.86
N TYR A 101 -13.20 -20.65 20.74
CA TYR A 101 -14.03 -19.70 20.02
C TYR A 101 -14.50 -18.58 20.94
N TRP A 102 -14.24 -17.36 20.56
CA TRP A 102 -14.74 -16.14 21.20
C TRP A 102 -16.04 -15.71 20.53
N THR A 103 -17.12 -15.56 21.30
CA THR A 103 -18.46 -15.20 20.82
C THR A 103 -19.06 -14.08 21.66
N GLY A 104 -20.13 -13.43 21.15
CA GLY A 104 -20.91 -12.44 21.89
C GLY A 104 -20.24 -11.06 22.02
N ASN A 105 -19.15 -10.82 21.34
CA ASN A 105 -18.50 -9.50 21.29
C ASN A 105 -18.68 -8.86 19.90
N LYS A 106 -19.58 -7.92 19.80
CA LYS A 106 -19.89 -7.22 18.53
C LYS A 106 -18.69 -6.54 17.88
N ARG A 107 -17.67 -6.12 18.64
CA ARG A 107 -16.45 -5.55 18.07
C ARG A 107 -15.67 -6.57 17.23
N TYR A 108 -15.66 -7.84 17.64
CA TYR A 108 -15.04 -8.92 16.88
C TYR A 108 -15.85 -9.23 15.62
N ASP A 109 -17.19 -9.24 15.74
CA ASP A 109 -18.09 -9.47 14.60
C ASP A 109 -17.90 -8.37 13.54
N TRP A 110 -17.84 -7.10 13.96
CA TRP A 110 -17.57 -5.98 13.04
C TRP A 110 -16.15 -6.03 12.43
N ALA A 111 -15.16 -6.44 13.21
CA ALA A 111 -13.81 -6.62 12.70
C ALA A 111 -13.72 -7.81 11.74
N TRP A 112 -14.51 -8.88 11.94
CA TRP A 112 -14.68 -9.97 10.97
C TRP A 112 -15.21 -9.43 9.62
N VAL A 113 -16.18 -8.52 9.64
CA VAL A 113 -16.71 -7.88 8.42
C VAL A 113 -15.60 -7.12 7.68
N ASN A 114 -14.73 -6.39 8.39
CA ASN A 114 -13.56 -5.73 7.77
C ASN A 114 -12.65 -6.76 7.07
N VAL A 115 -12.36 -7.87 7.73
CA VAL A 115 -11.55 -8.96 7.14
C VAL A 115 -12.24 -9.56 5.91
N ALA A 116 -13.58 -9.74 5.95
CA ALA A 116 -14.35 -10.24 4.81
C ALA A 116 -14.23 -9.33 3.58
N HIS A 117 -14.31 -8.00 3.77
CA HIS A 117 -14.05 -7.05 2.69
C HIS A 117 -12.64 -7.15 2.14
N THR A 118 -11.63 -7.35 3.00
CA THR A 118 -10.23 -7.56 2.57
C THR A 118 -10.08 -8.82 1.70
N HIS A 119 -10.75 -9.91 2.03
CA HIS A 119 -10.77 -11.10 1.18
C HIS A 119 -11.49 -10.88 -0.16
N ASN A 120 -12.60 -10.15 -0.16
CA ASN A 120 -13.30 -9.77 -1.39
C ASN A 120 -12.44 -8.88 -2.29
N TYR A 121 -11.71 -7.95 -1.71
CA TYR A 121 -10.72 -7.13 -2.41
C TYR A 121 -9.65 -8.00 -3.11
N THR A 122 -9.05 -8.95 -2.39
CA THR A 122 -8.06 -9.87 -2.96
C THR A 122 -8.66 -10.70 -4.12
N TYR A 123 -9.90 -11.15 -3.96
CA TYR A 123 -10.62 -11.87 -5.00
C TYR A 123 -10.81 -11.00 -6.27
N LEU A 124 -11.26 -9.76 -6.13
CA LEU A 124 -11.46 -8.84 -7.26
C LEU A 124 -10.14 -8.56 -7.99
N ARG A 125 -9.06 -8.31 -7.23
CA ARG A 125 -7.73 -8.08 -7.79
C ARG A 125 -7.19 -9.31 -8.55
N ASN A 126 -7.35 -10.50 -8.00
CA ASN A 126 -6.91 -11.72 -8.64
C ASN A 126 -7.70 -12.02 -9.91
N CYS A 127 -9.03 -11.84 -9.89
CA CYS A 127 -9.88 -11.94 -11.08
C CYS A 127 -9.44 -10.95 -12.17
N MET A 128 -9.08 -9.72 -11.79
CA MET A 128 -8.59 -8.70 -12.72
C MET A 128 -7.33 -9.18 -13.47
N TYR A 129 -6.31 -9.66 -12.75
CA TYR A 129 -5.09 -10.16 -13.38
C TYR A 129 -5.34 -11.40 -14.22
N LEU A 130 -6.19 -12.33 -13.77
CA LEU A 130 -6.58 -13.51 -14.53
C LEU A 130 -7.27 -13.14 -15.84
N TYR A 131 -8.18 -12.18 -15.81
CA TYR A 131 -8.83 -11.71 -17.04
C TYR A 131 -7.85 -11.05 -18.01
N LEU A 132 -7.01 -10.14 -17.50
CA LEU A 132 -6.01 -9.44 -18.32
C LEU A 132 -5.01 -10.43 -18.97
N ALA A 133 -4.58 -11.44 -18.21
CA ALA A 133 -3.61 -12.44 -18.66
C ALA A 133 -4.19 -13.46 -19.65
N THR A 134 -5.42 -13.94 -19.40
CA THR A 134 -6.01 -15.07 -20.13
C THR A 134 -7.06 -14.66 -21.16
N GLY A 135 -7.68 -13.50 -21.02
CA GLY A 135 -8.84 -13.08 -21.79
C GLY A 135 -10.14 -13.83 -21.46
N ASN A 136 -10.12 -14.72 -20.44
CA ASN A 136 -11.31 -15.48 -20.06
C ASN A 136 -12.34 -14.58 -19.35
N LYS A 137 -13.47 -14.35 -20.03
CA LYS A 137 -14.53 -13.43 -19.60
C LYS A 137 -15.15 -13.80 -18.26
N VAL A 138 -15.08 -15.05 -17.84
CA VAL A 138 -15.65 -15.50 -16.56
C VAL A 138 -15.09 -14.69 -15.38
N TYR A 139 -13.82 -14.30 -15.42
CA TYR A 139 -13.21 -13.50 -14.35
C TYR A 139 -13.74 -12.06 -14.34
N ALA A 140 -14.02 -11.48 -15.49
CA ALA A 140 -14.68 -10.17 -15.59
C ALA A 140 -16.14 -10.24 -15.10
N GLU A 141 -16.84 -11.34 -15.35
CA GLU A 141 -18.19 -11.60 -14.82
C GLU A 141 -18.19 -11.71 -13.30
N TYR A 142 -17.18 -12.36 -12.71
CA TYR A 142 -17.02 -12.43 -11.26
C TYR A 142 -16.83 -11.04 -10.64
N ILE A 143 -16.01 -10.19 -11.26
CA ILE A 143 -15.83 -8.80 -10.84
C ILE A 143 -17.16 -8.04 -10.94
N ARG A 144 -17.82 -8.10 -12.09
CA ARG A 144 -19.12 -7.44 -12.32
C ARG A 144 -20.14 -7.81 -11.25
N ASN A 145 -20.33 -9.10 -10.99
CA ASN A 145 -21.35 -9.59 -10.06
C ASN A 145 -21.07 -9.10 -8.63
N MET A 146 -19.82 -9.15 -8.17
CA MET A 146 -19.45 -8.67 -6.85
C MET A 146 -19.59 -7.15 -6.74
N LEU A 147 -19.26 -6.38 -7.77
CA LEU A 147 -19.42 -4.92 -7.76
C LEU A 147 -20.87 -4.48 -7.75
N LEU A 148 -21.77 -5.19 -8.44
CA LEU A 148 -23.21 -4.95 -8.36
C LEU A 148 -23.75 -5.22 -6.96
N ASP A 149 -23.28 -6.28 -6.31
CA ASP A 149 -23.64 -6.57 -4.92
C ASP A 149 -23.12 -5.48 -3.96
N TYR A 150 -21.87 -5.00 -4.14
CA TYR A 150 -21.36 -3.83 -3.40
C TYR A 150 -22.20 -2.57 -3.66
N ALA A 151 -22.56 -2.29 -4.89
CA ALA A 151 -23.35 -1.11 -5.24
C ALA A 151 -24.72 -1.11 -4.55
N SER A 152 -25.36 -2.27 -4.45
CA SER A 152 -26.66 -2.42 -3.79
C SER A 152 -26.61 -2.20 -2.27
N LYS A 153 -25.47 -2.48 -1.64
CA LYS A 153 -25.30 -2.46 -0.17
C LYS A 153 -24.59 -1.20 0.33
N TYR A 154 -23.62 -0.69 -0.40
CA TYR A 154 -22.82 0.46 0.04
C TYR A 154 -23.67 1.70 0.33
N ILE A 155 -24.71 1.95 -0.45
CA ILE A 155 -25.64 3.06 -0.21
C ILE A 155 -26.40 2.92 1.10
N THR A 156 -26.57 1.69 1.61
CA THR A 156 -27.30 1.43 2.86
C THR A 156 -26.41 1.54 4.11
N TYR A 157 -25.08 1.45 3.94
CA TYR A 157 -24.16 1.57 5.07
C TYR A 157 -24.18 2.97 5.66
N LEU A 158 -24.17 3.03 6.99
CA LEU A 158 -24.14 4.27 7.73
C LEU A 158 -22.71 4.81 7.84
N ASP A 159 -22.56 6.14 7.82
CA ASP A 159 -21.30 6.80 8.11
C ASP A 159 -20.96 6.61 9.60
N HIS A 160 -19.79 6.00 9.89
CA HIS A 160 -19.39 5.67 11.26
C HIS A 160 -17.86 5.58 11.41
N ASP A 161 -17.37 5.80 12.62
CA ASP A 161 -16.01 5.55 13.03
C ASP A 161 -15.84 4.18 13.74
N THR A 162 -14.64 3.90 14.23
CA THR A 162 -14.34 2.66 14.97
C THR A 162 -15.12 2.52 16.28
N ALA A 163 -15.70 3.61 16.81
CA ALA A 163 -16.56 3.64 17.97
C ALA A 163 -18.06 3.63 17.60
N ARG A 164 -18.40 3.42 16.32
CA ARG A 164 -19.77 3.44 15.78
C ARG A 164 -20.45 4.81 15.90
N LYS A 165 -19.69 5.88 15.83
CA LYS A 165 -20.20 7.25 15.85
C LYS A 165 -19.89 7.94 14.52
N VAL A 166 -20.73 8.89 14.14
CA VAL A 166 -20.39 9.78 13.02
C VAL A 166 -19.23 10.67 13.45
N GLY A 167 -18.15 10.65 12.67
CA GLY A 167 -16.94 11.39 13.01
C GLY A 167 -16.09 11.73 11.77
N PRO A 168 -15.09 12.60 11.93
CA PRO A 168 -14.29 13.09 10.79
C PRO A 168 -13.40 12.04 10.13
N TRP A 169 -13.18 10.92 10.81
CA TRP A 169 -12.30 9.83 10.35
C TRP A 169 -13.06 8.59 9.90
N GLY A 170 -14.39 8.60 10.04
CA GLY A 170 -15.25 7.47 9.72
C GLY A 170 -15.33 7.19 8.22
N GLY A 171 -15.61 5.93 7.91
CA GLY A 171 -16.00 5.45 6.60
C GLY A 171 -17.49 5.08 6.55
N LYS A 172 -17.87 4.31 5.57
CA LYS A 172 -19.19 3.67 5.44
C LYS A 172 -19.04 2.16 5.51
N MET A 173 -18.29 1.59 4.61
CA MET A 173 -18.02 0.15 4.56
C MET A 173 -17.07 -0.29 5.67
N PHE A 174 -16.17 0.59 6.10
CA PHE A 174 -15.21 0.38 7.18
C PHE A 174 -15.39 1.43 8.27
N GLY A 175 -14.90 1.12 9.48
CA GLY A 175 -14.86 2.07 10.59
C GLY A 175 -13.85 3.22 10.40
N GLN A 176 -13.10 3.23 9.30
CA GLN A 176 -12.12 4.25 8.96
C GLN A 176 -12.17 4.57 7.46
N SER A 177 -12.22 5.86 7.12
CA SER A 177 -12.11 6.33 5.74
C SER A 177 -10.76 6.00 5.09
N LEU A 178 -9.74 5.73 5.91
CA LEU A 178 -8.44 5.22 5.48
C LEU A 178 -8.57 3.87 4.77
N ASP A 179 -9.24 2.88 5.41
CA ASP A 179 -9.48 1.56 4.83
C ASP A 179 -10.35 1.65 3.57
N GLU A 180 -11.35 2.53 3.60
CA GLU A 180 -12.24 2.85 2.47
C GLU A 180 -11.44 3.32 1.24
N SER A 181 -10.49 4.22 1.45
CA SER A 181 -9.66 4.77 0.38
C SER A 181 -8.66 3.75 -0.18
N ALA A 182 -8.07 2.94 0.70
CA ALA A 182 -7.17 1.86 0.29
C ALA A 182 -7.91 0.82 -0.57
N TRP A 183 -9.13 0.46 -0.17
CA TRP A 183 -9.99 -0.45 -0.92
C TRP A 183 -10.37 0.13 -2.29
N ALA A 184 -10.79 1.40 -2.34
CA ALA A 184 -11.16 2.09 -3.57
C ALA A 184 -10.00 2.18 -4.58
N SER A 185 -8.76 2.39 -4.11
CA SER A 185 -7.57 2.52 -4.97
C SER A 185 -7.37 1.32 -5.91
N ASP A 186 -7.68 0.11 -5.45
CA ASP A 186 -7.50 -1.11 -6.25
C ASP A 186 -8.78 -1.58 -6.92
N VAL A 187 -9.94 -1.43 -6.27
CA VAL A 187 -11.22 -1.88 -6.81
C VAL A 187 -11.62 -1.10 -8.06
N CYS A 188 -11.27 0.18 -8.15
CA CYS A 188 -11.45 0.97 -9.36
C CYS A 188 -10.72 0.37 -10.57
N ARG A 189 -9.54 -0.25 -10.36
CA ARG A 189 -8.79 -0.95 -11.43
C ARG A 189 -9.57 -2.17 -11.92
N ALA A 190 -10.11 -2.98 -11.00
CA ALA A 190 -10.92 -4.15 -11.33
C ALA A 190 -12.23 -3.75 -12.04
N TYR A 191 -12.89 -2.70 -11.56
CA TYR A 191 -14.08 -2.13 -12.21
C TYR A 191 -13.81 -1.75 -13.67
N MET A 192 -12.75 -0.99 -13.93
CA MET A 192 -12.43 -0.54 -15.28
C MET A 192 -12.14 -1.70 -16.23
N VAL A 193 -11.48 -2.75 -15.74
CA VAL A 193 -11.19 -3.96 -16.52
C VAL A 193 -12.48 -4.71 -16.86
N ALA A 194 -13.42 -4.83 -15.92
CA ALA A 194 -14.69 -5.52 -16.16
C ALA A 194 -15.72 -4.67 -16.92
N LYS A 195 -15.54 -3.35 -17.00
CA LYS A 195 -16.48 -2.41 -17.64
C LYS A 195 -16.79 -2.79 -19.10
N SER A 196 -15.84 -3.42 -19.81
CA SER A 196 -15.99 -3.83 -21.21
C SER A 196 -17.06 -4.90 -21.45
N ILE A 197 -17.49 -5.63 -20.40
CA ILE A 197 -18.52 -6.67 -20.50
C ILE A 197 -19.83 -6.24 -19.84
N MET A 198 -19.88 -5.06 -19.24
CA MET A 198 -21.04 -4.53 -18.53
C MET A 198 -22.00 -3.81 -19.48
N THR A 199 -23.29 -3.90 -19.18
CA THR A 199 -24.32 -3.06 -19.81
C THR A 199 -24.26 -1.63 -19.27
N THR A 200 -24.81 -0.67 -20.01
CA THR A 200 -24.91 0.73 -19.55
C THR A 200 -25.66 0.87 -18.23
N ASN A 201 -26.65 0.01 -17.97
CA ASN A 201 -27.41 0.03 -16.72
C ASN A 201 -26.56 -0.46 -15.54
N GLU A 202 -25.81 -1.57 -15.68
CA GLU A 202 -24.90 -2.09 -14.66
C GLU A 202 -23.78 -1.09 -14.33
N ILE A 203 -23.21 -0.44 -15.35
CA ILE A 203 -22.24 0.64 -15.16
C ILE A 203 -22.85 1.76 -14.30
N ARG A 204 -24.05 2.23 -14.66
CA ARG A 204 -24.74 3.30 -13.91
C ARG A 204 -25.07 2.88 -12.48
N GLU A 205 -25.48 1.63 -12.29
CA GLU A 205 -25.77 1.07 -10.96
C GLU A 205 -24.53 1.06 -10.06
N ILE A 206 -23.39 0.58 -10.58
CA ILE A 206 -22.13 0.55 -9.83
C ILE A 206 -21.63 1.98 -9.54
N GLU A 207 -21.68 2.87 -10.54
CA GLU A 207 -21.24 4.25 -10.36
C GLU A 207 -22.08 4.98 -9.30
N LYS A 208 -23.41 4.88 -9.37
CA LYS A 208 -24.33 5.54 -8.43
C LYS A 208 -24.39 4.85 -7.06
N GLY A 209 -24.28 3.52 -7.02
CA GLY A 209 -24.41 2.76 -5.79
C GLY A 209 -23.12 2.69 -4.98
N TYR A 210 -21.96 2.87 -5.62
CA TYR A 210 -20.67 2.75 -4.93
C TYR A 210 -19.67 3.87 -5.26
N LEU A 211 -19.25 4.05 -6.54
CA LEU A 211 -18.11 4.90 -6.85
C LEU A 211 -18.34 6.38 -6.52
N ILE A 212 -19.50 6.93 -6.88
CA ILE A 212 -19.84 8.32 -6.60
C ILE A 212 -19.98 8.55 -5.07
N PRO A 213 -20.78 7.77 -4.32
CA PRO A 213 -20.90 7.94 -2.87
C PRO A 213 -19.57 7.78 -2.12
N CYS A 214 -18.70 6.87 -2.58
CA CYS A 214 -17.35 6.73 -2.02
C CYS A 214 -16.48 7.96 -2.28
N SER A 215 -16.52 8.51 -3.51
CA SER A 215 -15.79 9.74 -3.82
C SER A 215 -16.26 10.94 -3.01
N GLU A 216 -17.58 11.09 -2.83
CA GLU A 216 -18.17 12.12 -2.00
C GLU A 216 -17.78 11.99 -0.51
N LEU A 217 -17.71 10.75 0.00
CA LEU A 217 -17.21 10.48 1.35
C LEU A 217 -15.77 10.96 1.49
N LEU A 218 -14.87 10.52 0.62
CA LEU A 218 -13.44 10.83 0.71
C LEU A 218 -13.15 12.32 0.49
N LEU A 219 -13.89 13.01 -0.38
CA LEU A 219 -13.77 14.46 -0.57
C LEU A 219 -14.12 15.26 0.70
N ARG A 220 -15.00 14.73 1.55
CA ARG A 220 -15.34 15.36 2.84
C ARG A 220 -14.35 15.02 3.96
N ARG A 221 -13.52 13.98 3.77
CA ARG A 221 -12.54 13.53 4.78
C ARG A 221 -11.19 14.16 4.50
N ARG A 222 -10.79 15.13 5.31
CA ARG A 222 -9.45 15.71 5.23
C ARG A 222 -8.62 15.20 6.39
N GLY A 223 -7.54 14.52 6.05
CA GLY A 223 -6.57 13.99 6.99
C GLY A 223 -5.23 14.70 6.93
N THR A 224 -4.24 14.08 7.53
CA THR A 224 -2.84 14.49 7.46
C THR A 224 -1.97 13.24 7.29
N ALA A 225 -0.73 13.42 6.87
CA ALA A 225 0.27 12.36 6.74
C ALA A 225 -0.27 11.14 5.97
N ASN A 226 0.00 9.93 6.44
CA ASN A 226 -0.37 8.71 5.71
C ASN A 226 -1.87 8.58 5.40
N TRP A 227 -2.77 9.07 6.27
CA TRP A 227 -4.22 9.07 6.02
C TRP A 227 -4.59 9.86 4.76
N GLN A 228 -4.06 11.08 4.65
CA GLN A 228 -4.36 11.92 3.48
C GLN A 228 -3.74 11.36 2.20
N VAL A 229 -2.57 10.74 2.29
CA VAL A 229 -1.94 10.08 1.13
C VAL A 229 -2.84 8.97 0.59
N TRP A 230 -3.43 8.15 1.46
CA TRP A 230 -4.39 7.13 1.05
C TRP A 230 -5.69 7.72 0.52
N HIS A 231 -6.24 8.77 1.17
CA HIS A 231 -7.42 9.48 0.63
C HIS A 231 -7.17 9.99 -0.79
N ASN A 232 -6.00 10.57 -1.04
CA ASN A 232 -5.63 11.03 -2.38
C ASN A 232 -5.54 9.86 -3.37
N SER A 233 -4.96 8.73 -2.98
CA SER A 233 -4.89 7.54 -3.83
C SER A 233 -6.28 7.01 -4.19
N GLY A 234 -7.18 6.91 -3.23
CA GLY A 234 -8.57 6.51 -3.46
C GLY A 234 -9.30 7.49 -4.37
N LEU A 235 -9.17 8.80 -4.12
CA LEU A 235 -9.79 9.85 -4.94
C LEU A 235 -9.25 9.86 -6.38
N ILE A 236 -7.93 9.70 -6.57
CA ILE A 236 -7.33 9.59 -7.90
C ILE A 236 -7.91 8.39 -8.65
N ALA A 237 -7.98 7.22 -7.99
CA ALA A 237 -8.52 6.03 -8.61
C ALA A 237 -10.01 6.18 -8.96
N LEU A 238 -10.82 6.74 -8.05
CA LEU A 238 -12.23 7.06 -8.30
C LEU A 238 -12.41 8.09 -9.43
N GLY A 239 -11.58 9.14 -9.45
CA GLY A 239 -11.60 10.14 -10.51
C GLY A 239 -11.28 9.54 -11.88
N VAL A 240 -10.30 8.63 -11.97
CA VAL A 240 -9.97 7.90 -13.19
C VAL A 240 -11.14 6.99 -13.60
N ALA A 241 -11.72 6.22 -12.68
CA ALA A 241 -12.81 5.31 -12.97
C ALA A 241 -14.10 6.05 -13.42
N LEU A 242 -14.41 7.18 -12.80
CA LEU A 242 -15.54 8.04 -13.12
C LEU A 242 -15.27 9.03 -14.28
N GLN A 243 -14.05 9.07 -14.81
CA GLN A 243 -13.60 10.03 -15.81
C GLN A 243 -13.81 11.49 -15.35
N ASN A 244 -13.55 11.76 -14.09
CA ASN A 244 -13.77 13.07 -13.45
C ASN A 244 -12.44 13.76 -13.14
N ASP A 245 -12.01 14.65 -14.05
CA ASP A 245 -10.74 15.36 -13.90
C ASP A 245 -10.74 16.33 -12.71
N SER A 246 -11.89 16.81 -12.25
CA SER A 246 -11.95 17.67 -11.07
C SER A 246 -11.56 16.92 -9.80
N ILE A 247 -12.00 15.67 -9.64
CA ILE A 247 -11.61 14.83 -8.50
C ILE A 247 -10.11 14.55 -8.55
N ILE A 248 -9.58 14.19 -9.74
CA ILE A 248 -8.14 13.94 -9.94
C ILE A 248 -7.34 15.19 -9.59
N ASN A 249 -7.76 16.35 -10.08
CA ASN A 249 -7.08 17.62 -9.85
C ASN A 249 -7.04 17.99 -8.36
N VAL A 250 -8.15 17.86 -7.64
CA VAL A 250 -8.20 18.10 -6.19
C VAL A 250 -7.26 17.14 -5.46
N ALA A 251 -7.29 15.85 -5.77
CA ALA A 251 -6.46 14.86 -5.10
C ALA A 251 -4.95 15.05 -5.36
N ILE A 252 -4.57 15.63 -6.49
CA ILE A 252 -3.16 15.85 -6.83
C ILE A 252 -2.70 17.25 -6.39
N ASN A 253 -3.48 18.29 -6.66
CA ASN A 253 -3.03 19.68 -6.67
C ASN A 253 -3.63 20.54 -5.53
N ASP A 254 -4.49 20.01 -4.65
CA ASP A 254 -4.95 20.78 -3.50
C ASP A 254 -3.72 21.25 -2.67
N PRO A 255 -3.56 22.56 -2.43
CA PRO A 255 -2.34 23.12 -1.83
C PRO A 255 -2.14 22.72 -0.36
N GLU A 256 -3.19 22.27 0.33
CA GLU A 256 -3.13 21.87 1.72
C GLU A 256 -3.00 20.34 1.89
N CYS A 257 -3.71 19.57 1.09
CA CYS A 257 -3.84 18.14 1.31
C CYS A 257 -3.64 17.26 0.05
N GLY A 258 -3.41 17.85 -1.13
CA GLY A 258 -3.16 17.10 -2.35
C GLY A 258 -1.84 16.30 -2.32
N TYR A 259 -1.67 15.42 -3.30
CA TYR A 259 -0.48 14.58 -3.45
C TYR A 259 0.82 15.38 -3.32
N HIS A 260 0.96 16.48 -4.06
CA HIS A 260 2.17 17.30 -4.01
C HIS A 260 2.38 17.96 -2.65
N ALA A 261 1.32 18.40 -1.99
CA ALA A 261 1.39 18.98 -0.64
C ALA A 261 1.85 17.95 0.41
N GLN A 262 1.39 16.68 0.29
CA GLN A 262 1.84 15.61 1.18
C GLN A 262 3.30 15.23 0.92
N MET A 263 3.70 15.13 -0.36
CA MET A 263 5.10 14.89 -0.73
C MET A 263 6.03 15.96 -0.17
N GLU A 264 5.65 17.23 -0.30
CA GLU A 264 6.48 18.34 0.19
C GLU A 264 6.58 18.39 1.71
N ARG A 265 5.49 18.11 2.40
CA ARG A 265 5.41 18.25 3.85
C ARG A 265 6.04 17.08 4.62
N TYR A 266 5.92 15.85 4.08
CA TYR A 266 6.25 14.65 4.84
C TYR A 266 7.40 13.82 4.28
N VAL A 267 7.79 13.98 3.03
CA VAL A 267 8.97 13.31 2.49
C VAL A 267 10.19 14.20 2.69
N MET A 268 11.10 13.74 3.51
CA MET A 268 12.34 14.44 3.83
C MET A 268 13.29 14.49 2.63
N ASP A 269 14.26 15.41 2.61
CA ASP A 269 15.18 15.59 1.50
C ASP A 269 16.07 14.36 1.22
N ASP A 270 16.32 13.54 2.23
CA ASP A 270 17.03 12.27 2.12
C ASP A 270 16.14 11.09 1.68
N GLY A 271 14.84 11.32 1.47
CA GLY A 271 13.87 10.37 0.89
C GLY A 271 13.04 9.61 1.90
N TRP A 272 13.29 9.72 3.19
CA TRP A 272 12.47 9.06 4.19
C TRP A 272 11.15 9.79 4.44
N TRP A 273 10.14 9.02 4.84
CA TRP A 273 8.89 9.56 5.36
C TRP A 273 9.06 10.05 6.80
N GLY A 274 8.56 11.25 7.10
CA GLY A 274 8.84 11.96 8.34
C GLY A 274 8.34 11.33 9.65
N GLU A 275 7.51 10.29 9.59
CA GLU A 275 7.11 9.50 10.76
C GLU A 275 8.22 8.55 11.24
N GLY A 276 9.30 8.41 10.48
CA GLY A 276 10.58 7.88 10.92
C GLY A 276 10.60 6.39 11.28
N SER A 277 9.76 5.56 10.66
CA SER A 277 9.84 4.11 10.77
C SER A 277 9.71 3.43 9.41
N PRO A 278 10.28 2.23 9.19
CA PRO A 278 10.11 1.49 7.94
C PRO A 278 8.63 1.21 7.63
N THR A 279 7.85 0.75 8.60
CA THR A 279 6.41 0.47 8.47
C THR A 279 5.65 1.69 7.95
N TYR A 280 5.83 2.84 8.64
CA TYR A 280 5.15 4.08 8.26
C TYR A 280 5.77 4.76 7.04
N HIS A 281 6.92 4.31 6.57
CA HIS A 281 7.47 4.70 5.28
C HIS A 281 6.80 3.94 4.12
N TYR A 282 6.73 2.62 4.19
CA TYR A 282 6.17 1.81 3.11
C TYR A 282 4.66 1.94 2.97
N TYR A 283 3.97 2.26 4.04
CA TYR A 283 2.52 2.41 4.01
C TYR A 283 2.06 3.55 3.09
N PRO A 284 2.49 4.81 3.24
CA PRO A 284 2.19 5.89 2.30
C PRO A 284 2.89 5.71 0.94
N LEU A 285 4.09 5.14 0.86
CA LEU A 285 4.79 4.87 -0.39
C LEU A 285 3.94 4.01 -1.33
N ARG A 286 3.29 2.97 -0.81
CA ARG A 286 2.37 2.13 -1.59
C ARG A 286 1.22 2.96 -2.18
N ALA A 287 0.59 3.82 -1.41
CA ALA A 287 -0.48 4.68 -1.89
C ALA A 287 0.00 5.69 -2.95
N MET A 288 1.22 6.23 -2.79
CA MET A 288 1.83 7.12 -3.76
C MET A 288 2.14 6.42 -5.09
N LEU A 289 2.61 5.18 -5.05
CA LEU A 289 2.83 4.38 -6.26
C LEU A 289 1.51 4.02 -6.97
N LEU A 290 0.46 3.66 -6.22
CA LEU A 290 -0.87 3.44 -6.77
C LEU A 290 -1.42 4.71 -7.44
N SER A 291 -1.22 5.88 -6.82
CA SER A 291 -1.57 7.18 -7.38
C SER A 291 -0.83 7.46 -8.69
N ALA A 292 0.48 7.25 -8.68
CA ALA A 292 1.32 7.50 -9.86
C ALA A 292 0.95 6.58 -11.03
N ASP A 293 0.71 5.29 -10.75
CA ASP A 293 0.29 4.34 -11.79
C ASP A 293 -1.12 4.64 -12.32
N ALA A 294 -2.05 5.08 -11.47
CA ALA A 294 -3.42 5.35 -11.87
C ALA A 294 -3.54 6.48 -12.91
N VAL A 295 -2.68 7.50 -12.84
CA VAL A 295 -2.75 8.66 -13.76
C VAL A 295 -1.84 8.57 -14.97
N ARG A 296 -1.02 7.52 -15.12
CA ARG A 296 -0.15 7.35 -16.29
C ARG A 296 -0.91 7.40 -17.63
N CYS A 297 -2.07 6.77 -17.67
CA CYS A 297 -2.94 6.75 -18.86
C CYS A 297 -3.59 8.11 -19.15
N ARG A 298 -3.44 9.09 -18.27
CA ARG A 298 -3.91 10.47 -18.41
C ARG A 298 -2.77 11.44 -18.76
N ASN A 299 -1.57 10.93 -19.09
CA ASN A 299 -0.36 11.72 -19.35
C ASN A 299 0.08 12.61 -18.16
N ILE A 300 -0.28 12.22 -16.93
CA ILE A 300 0.19 12.84 -15.70
C ILE A 300 1.32 11.97 -15.15
N ASN A 301 2.50 12.55 -14.97
CA ASN A 301 3.66 11.86 -14.44
C ASN A 301 3.92 12.28 -12.98
N LEU A 302 3.72 11.35 -12.06
CA LEU A 302 4.06 11.52 -10.64
C LEU A 302 5.33 10.75 -10.24
N TYR A 303 6.02 10.08 -11.19
CA TYR A 303 7.30 9.41 -10.97
C TYR A 303 8.45 10.42 -11.02
N ASP A 304 8.49 11.31 -10.05
CA ASP A 304 9.50 12.34 -9.92
C ASP A 304 10.74 11.89 -9.12
N ARG A 305 11.69 12.81 -8.94
CA ARG A 305 12.91 12.55 -8.18
C ARG A 305 12.65 12.32 -6.67
N LYS A 306 11.60 12.94 -6.11
CA LYS A 306 11.28 12.81 -4.69
C LYS A 306 10.72 11.42 -4.40
N LEU A 307 9.83 10.90 -5.26
CA LEU A 307 9.35 9.52 -5.19
C LEU A 307 10.47 8.49 -5.43
N TYR A 308 11.42 8.79 -6.35
CA TYR A 308 12.63 7.97 -6.52
C TYR A 308 13.42 7.85 -5.21
N LYS A 309 13.70 8.98 -4.55
CA LYS A 309 14.42 8.99 -3.27
C LYS A 309 13.66 8.20 -2.19
N MET A 310 12.34 8.33 -2.17
CA MET A 310 11.49 7.60 -1.24
C MET A 310 11.56 6.07 -1.43
N LEU A 311 11.77 5.60 -2.66
CA LEU A 311 12.05 4.19 -2.94
C LEU A 311 13.49 3.79 -2.58
N ALA A 312 14.47 4.65 -2.84
CA ALA A 312 15.88 4.33 -2.69
C ALA A 312 16.37 4.38 -1.23
N ALA A 313 15.84 5.31 -0.43
CA ALA A 313 16.32 5.54 0.93
C ALA A 313 16.19 4.30 1.84
N PRO A 314 15.00 3.67 2.02
CA PRO A 314 14.89 2.52 2.90
C PRO A 314 15.69 1.32 2.40
N ALA A 315 15.75 1.08 1.09
CA ALA A 315 16.55 0.00 0.53
C ALA A 315 18.05 0.15 0.87
N SER A 316 18.54 1.39 0.97
CA SER A 316 19.91 1.66 1.39
C SER A 316 20.12 1.56 2.91
N GLY A 317 19.04 1.49 3.70
CA GLY A 317 19.08 1.48 5.17
C GLY A 317 19.00 0.09 5.82
N VAL A 318 18.88 -0.99 5.05
CA VAL A 318 18.72 -2.37 5.55
C VAL A 318 20.02 -2.95 6.12
N TYR A 319 19.88 -4.00 6.94
CA TYR A 319 20.98 -4.89 7.31
C TYR A 319 21.39 -5.80 6.14
N ALA A 320 22.44 -6.61 6.33
CA ALA A 320 22.95 -7.49 5.28
C ALA A 320 21.95 -8.59 4.86
N ASP A 321 21.07 -8.99 5.76
CA ASP A 321 19.99 -9.96 5.57
C ASP A 321 18.69 -9.33 5.05
N LEU A 322 18.74 -8.06 4.66
CA LEU A 322 17.61 -7.27 4.12
C LEU A 322 16.49 -6.94 5.12
N TYR A 323 16.70 -7.15 6.41
CA TYR A 323 15.80 -6.67 7.45
C TYR A 323 16.03 -5.19 7.76
N PHE A 324 14.98 -4.53 8.23
CA PHE A 324 15.05 -3.13 8.66
C PHE A 324 15.37 -3.03 10.15
N PRO A 325 16.12 -1.99 10.57
CA PRO A 325 16.11 -1.57 11.96
C PRO A 325 14.67 -1.23 12.39
N ALA A 326 14.19 -1.84 13.47
CA ALA A 326 12.82 -1.66 13.94
C ALA A 326 12.64 -0.34 14.72
N HIS A 327 12.99 0.80 14.13
CA HIS A 327 12.93 2.10 14.77
C HIS A 327 11.51 2.64 14.90
N ASN A 328 11.21 3.39 15.97
CA ASN A 328 9.91 3.97 16.24
C ASN A 328 8.79 2.89 16.25
N ASP A 329 7.63 3.18 15.67
CA ASP A 329 6.58 2.18 15.45
C ASP A 329 6.87 1.25 14.25
N GLY A 330 8.14 0.91 14.01
CA GLY A 330 8.53 -0.15 13.07
C GLY A 330 8.26 -1.54 13.66
N TRP A 331 7.67 -2.42 12.88
CA TRP A 331 7.46 -3.79 13.31
C TRP A 331 8.77 -4.58 13.25
N TYR A 332 9.07 -5.27 14.34
CA TYR A 332 10.22 -6.18 14.38
C TYR A 332 10.06 -7.30 13.33
N GLY A 333 11.14 -7.58 12.60
CA GLY A 333 11.13 -8.58 11.53
C GLY A 333 10.61 -8.09 10.17
N GLU A 334 10.36 -6.79 10.01
CA GLU A 334 10.04 -6.20 8.73
C GLU A 334 11.25 -6.21 7.79
N SER A 335 11.06 -6.55 6.51
CA SER A 335 12.16 -6.73 5.57
C SER A 335 11.89 -6.10 4.20
N LEU A 336 12.96 -5.76 3.51
CA LEU A 336 12.95 -5.32 2.12
C LEU A 336 12.37 -6.39 1.19
N ILE A 337 12.55 -7.66 1.54
CA ILE A 337 12.03 -8.82 0.80
C ILE A 337 10.50 -8.74 0.69
N ALA A 338 9.81 -8.36 1.79
CA ALA A 338 8.35 -8.21 1.81
C ALA A 338 7.86 -7.04 0.92
N GLN A 339 8.75 -6.15 0.50
CA GLN A 339 8.43 -4.98 -0.32
C GLN A 339 8.86 -5.14 -1.79
N VAL A 340 9.32 -6.33 -2.19
CA VAL A 340 9.92 -6.58 -3.50
C VAL A 340 9.04 -6.17 -4.69
N SER A 341 7.71 -6.29 -4.56
CA SER A 341 6.75 -5.87 -5.60
C SER A 341 6.84 -4.37 -5.93
N LEU A 342 7.11 -3.52 -4.93
CA LEU A 342 7.27 -2.08 -5.14
C LEU A 342 8.55 -1.76 -5.92
N TYR A 343 9.60 -2.57 -5.73
CA TYR A 343 10.87 -2.41 -6.44
C TYR A 343 10.82 -2.93 -7.87
N GLU A 344 9.94 -3.88 -8.21
CA GLU A 344 9.66 -4.19 -9.61
C GLU A 344 9.01 -3.01 -10.32
N ILE A 345 8.02 -2.36 -9.69
CA ILE A 345 7.43 -1.11 -10.21
C ILE A 345 8.52 -0.05 -10.37
N ALA A 346 9.35 0.18 -9.34
CA ALA A 346 10.43 1.15 -9.40
C ALA A 346 11.40 0.88 -10.56
N TYR A 347 11.87 -0.35 -10.70
CA TYR A 347 12.76 -0.74 -11.80
C TYR A 347 12.13 -0.47 -13.16
N GLN A 348 10.86 -0.84 -13.34
CA GLN A 348 10.14 -0.63 -14.60
C GLN A 348 9.90 0.86 -14.89
N ARG A 349 9.55 1.67 -13.88
CA ARG A 349 9.17 3.09 -14.06
C ARG A 349 10.35 4.05 -14.12
N TYR A 350 11.48 3.71 -13.53
CA TYR A 350 12.71 4.51 -13.58
C TYR A 350 13.74 3.95 -14.56
N ASN A 351 13.29 3.60 -15.79
CA ASN A 351 14.13 3.23 -16.94
C ASN A 351 15.12 2.09 -16.65
N LYS A 352 14.71 1.08 -15.89
CA LYS A 352 15.55 -0.07 -15.51
C LYS A 352 16.81 0.36 -14.75
N ASP A 353 16.65 1.28 -13.82
CA ASP A 353 17.73 1.81 -13.00
C ASP A 353 18.52 0.68 -12.32
N PRO A 354 19.87 0.67 -12.46
CA PRO A 354 20.72 -0.40 -11.89
C PRO A 354 20.63 -0.53 -10.37
N PHE A 355 20.31 0.55 -9.65
CA PHE A 355 20.10 0.49 -8.20
C PHE A 355 18.92 -0.41 -7.87
N PHE A 356 17.76 -0.20 -8.50
CA PHE A 356 16.58 -1.04 -8.25
C PHE A 356 16.76 -2.47 -8.76
N LEU A 357 17.53 -2.68 -9.83
CA LEU A 357 17.91 -4.03 -10.25
C LEU A 357 18.72 -4.74 -9.15
N SER A 358 19.68 -4.07 -8.55
CA SER A 358 20.47 -4.62 -7.44
C SER A 358 19.59 -4.98 -6.24
N VAL A 359 18.60 -4.16 -5.90
CA VAL A 359 17.60 -4.46 -4.85
C VAL A 359 16.85 -5.74 -5.19
N LEU A 360 16.32 -5.87 -6.40
CA LEU A 360 15.56 -7.04 -6.84
C LEU A 360 16.41 -8.32 -6.82
N GLN A 361 17.65 -8.25 -7.31
CA GLN A 361 18.58 -9.37 -7.30
C GLN A 361 18.88 -9.86 -5.89
N GLN A 362 18.97 -8.94 -4.91
CA GLN A 362 19.15 -9.31 -3.51
C GLN A 362 17.89 -9.96 -2.93
N CYS A 363 16.72 -9.36 -3.13
CA CYS A 363 15.46 -9.88 -2.59
C CYS A 363 15.11 -11.26 -3.15
N TYR A 364 15.27 -11.47 -4.46
CA TYR A 364 14.94 -12.76 -5.12
C TYR A 364 15.88 -13.93 -4.83
N ARG A 365 16.86 -13.73 -3.95
CA ARG A 365 17.61 -14.85 -3.33
C ARG A 365 16.85 -15.50 -2.19
N TYR A 366 15.86 -14.81 -1.62
CA TYR A 366 15.14 -15.22 -0.41
C TYR A 366 13.64 -15.43 -0.64
N THR A 367 13.11 -15.05 -1.78
CA THR A 367 11.67 -15.19 -2.08
C THR A 367 11.42 -15.49 -3.54
N ASP A 368 10.31 -16.14 -3.81
CA ASP A 368 9.82 -16.36 -5.17
C ASP A 368 8.95 -15.20 -5.64
N ARG A 369 8.79 -15.10 -6.94
CA ARG A 369 7.95 -14.11 -7.63
C ARG A 369 6.53 -14.63 -7.72
N ASN A 370 5.65 -14.25 -6.79
CA ASN A 370 4.33 -14.85 -6.60
C ASN A 370 3.15 -13.86 -6.51
N PHE A 371 3.28 -12.66 -7.07
CA PHE A 371 2.25 -11.61 -7.03
C PHE A 371 1.81 -11.18 -8.44
N GLY A 372 0.53 -10.79 -8.58
CA GLY A 372 -0.08 -10.46 -9.87
C GLY A 372 0.57 -9.27 -10.59
N GLU A 373 1.05 -8.28 -9.85
CA GLU A 373 1.75 -7.10 -10.37
C GLU A 373 3.02 -7.47 -11.15
N ALA A 374 3.66 -8.58 -10.81
CA ALA A 374 4.83 -9.08 -11.54
C ALA A 374 4.52 -9.38 -13.02
N LEU A 375 3.30 -9.82 -13.32
CA LEU A 375 2.85 -10.03 -14.71
C LEU A 375 2.83 -8.71 -15.48
N GLN A 376 2.39 -7.61 -14.83
CA GLN A 376 2.36 -6.28 -15.44
C GLN A 376 3.77 -5.73 -15.65
N ASN A 377 4.66 -5.92 -14.70
CA ASN A 377 6.02 -5.43 -14.78
C ASN A 377 6.84 -6.18 -15.82
N ASN A 378 6.64 -7.49 -15.95
CA ASN A 378 7.27 -8.38 -16.94
C ASN A 378 8.77 -8.11 -17.12
N ILE A 379 9.48 -8.00 -16.01
CA ILE A 379 10.91 -7.71 -16.01
C ILE A 379 11.74 -9.01 -16.01
N GLU A 380 12.87 -8.97 -16.69
CA GLU A 380 13.92 -9.96 -16.54
C GLU A 380 14.87 -9.55 -15.43
N ILE A 381 15.17 -10.47 -14.52
CA ILE A 381 16.08 -10.26 -13.42
C ILE A 381 17.27 -11.19 -13.61
N PRO A 382 18.37 -10.69 -14.19
CA PRO A 382 19.57 -11.49 -14.39
C PRO A 382 20.12 -11.96 -13.05
N GLN A 383 20.44 -13.26 -12.98
CA GLN A 383 21.14 -13.78 -11.80
C GLN A 383 22.57 -13.26 -11.76
N VAL A 384 23.03 -12.92 -10.56
CA VAL A 384 24.42 -12.49 -10.34
C VAL A 384 25.09 -13.46 -9.37
N THR A 385 26.36 -13.75 -9.64
CA THR A 385 27.18 -14.63 -8.81
C THR A 385 27.76 -13.91 -7.59
N ALA A 386 27.93 -12.60 -7.70
CA ALA A 386 28.43 -11.76 -6.60
C ALA A 386 27.59 -10.49 -6.49
N MET A 387 27.26 -10.13 -5.27
CA MET A 387 26.48 -8.93 -4.96
C MET A 387 27.42 -7.84 -4.46
N ALA A 388 27.20 -6.61 -4.92
CA ALA A 388 27.84 -5.45 -4.32
C ALA A 388 27.33 -5.27 -2.89
N ALA A 389 28.26 -5.08 -1.96
CA ALA A 389 27.90 -4.72 -0.58
C ALA A 389 27.24 -3.34 -0.55
N TRP A 390 26.23 -3.18 0.28
CA TRP A 390 25.64 -1.87 0.52
C TRP A 390 26.68 -0.93 1.13
N PRO A 391 26.87 0.29 0.62
CA PRO A 391 27.77 1.27 1.23
C PRO A 391 27.21 1.78 2.57
N SER A 392 28.07 2.34 3.40
CA SER A 392 27.64 3.16 4.54
C SER A 392 26.84 4.36 4.02
N VAL A 393 25.79 4.75 4.73
CA VAL A 393 24.93 5.85 4.35
C VAL A 393 24.55 6.71 5.55
N HIS A 394 24.44 8.02 5.32
CA HIS A 394 24.01 8.97 6.32
C HIS A 394 22.77 9.73 5.82
N PHE A 395 21.62 9.44 6.43
CA PHE A 395 20.37 10.13 6.21
C PHE A 395 20.28 11.30 7.20
N LYS A 396 20.69 12.48 6.74
CA LYS A 396 20.89 13.66 7.61
C LYS A 396 19.59 14.20 8.19
N GLU A 397 18.56 14.27 7.36
CA GLU A 397 17.27 14.86 7.73
C GLU A 397 16.47 13.91 8.61
N THR A 398 16.48 12.62 8.27
CA THR A 398 15.85 11.57 9.07
C THR A 398 16.65 11.28 10.35
N GLY A 399 17.96 11.52 10.31
CA GLY A 399 18.85 11.28 11.44
C GLY A 399 19.19 9.81 11.67
N TYR A 400 19.48 9.10 10.58
CA TYR A 400 20.01 7.74 10.60
C TYR A 400 21.43 7.72 10.03
N ALA A 401 22.36 7.17 10.80
CA ALA A 401 23.70 6.87 10.32
C ALA A 401 23.87 5.34 10.27
N VAL A 402 24.11 4.81 9.07
CA VAL A 402 24.32 3.38 8.82
C VAL A 402 25.76 3.17 8.42
N LEU A 403 26.52 2.54 9.31
CA LEU A 403 27.93 2.23 9.10
C LEU A 403 28.09 0.75 8.77
N ARG A 404 28.87 0.45 7.72
CA ARG A 404 29.09 -0.94 7.27
C ARG A 404 30.58 -1.22 7.11
N SER A 405 31.00 -2.39 7.58
CA SER A 405 32.36 -2.91 7.42
C SER A 405 32.34 -4.43 7.39
N GLY A 406 32.68 -5.03 6.25
CA GLY A 406 32.57 -6.46 6.04
C GLY A 406 31.11 -6.93 6.23
N THR A 407 30.89 -7.87 7.13
CA THR A 407 29.55 -8.38 7.47
C THR A 407 28.80 -7.51 8.48
N LYS A 408 29.50 -6.55 9.12
CA LYS A 408 28.93 -5.76 10.23
C LYS A 408 28.19 -4.54 9.73
N THR A 409 27.01 -4.32 10.33
CA THR A 409 26.23 -3.10 10.14
C THR A 409 25.87 -2.53 11.51
N VAL A 410 26.15 -1.24 11.70
CA VAL A 410 25.75 -0.48 12.88
C VAL A 410 24.83 0.64 12.42
N VAL A 411 23.66 0.74 13.02
CA VAL A 411 22.73 1.83 12.77
C VAL A 411 22.56 2.67 14.02
N MET A 412 22.74 3.98 13.89
CA MET A 412 22.48 4.95 14.95
C MET A 412 21.33 5.83 14.56
N LYS A 413 20.37 6.00 15.46
CA LYS A 413 19.23 6.90 15.33
C LYS A 413 19.38 8.11 16.23
N TYR A 414 19.31 9.32 15.64
CA TYR A 414 19.46 10.58 16.40
C TYR A 414 18.48 11.68 15.97
N GLY A 415 17.78 11.51 14.85
CA GLY A 415 17.00 12.54 14.17
C GLY A 415 15.71 12.98 14.87
N PRO A 416 14.77 13.56 14.13
CA PRO A 416 13.49 14.04 14.65
C PRO A 416 12.69 12.97 15.38
N HIS A 417 11.73 13.39 16.20
CA HIS A 417 10.94 12.44 17.02
C HIS A 417 10.05 11.52 16.20
N GLY A 418 9.55 11.94 15.03
CA GLY A 418 8.64 11.11 14.22
C GLY A 418 7.16 11.25 14.61
N GLY A 419 6.80 12.31 15.33
CA GLY A 419 5.42 12.61 15.68
C GLY A 419 4.75 11.56 16.56
N GLY A 420 3.50 11.22 16.25
CA GLY A 420 2.71 10.23 17.00
C GLY A 420 3.31 8.81 17.01
N HIS A 421 4.16 8.50 16.03
CA HIS A 421 4.83 7.20 15.90
C HIS A 421 6.26 7.19 16.42
N GLY A 422 6.75 8.32 16.96
CA GLY A 422 8.10 8.44 17.52
C GLY A 422 8.25 7.79 18.89
N HIS A 423 9.49 7.35 19.18
CA HIS A 423 9.88 6.83 20.48
C HIS A 423 10.93 7.74 21.14
N PRO A 424 11.03 7.75 22.49
CA PRO A 424 12.06 8.47 23.23
C PRO A 424 13.39 7.68 23.25
N ASP A 425 14.01 7.54 22.08
CA ASP A 425 15.11 6.60 21.80
C ASP A 425 16.29 7.26 21.06
N LYS A 426 16.52 8.57 21.26
CA LYS A 426 17.64 9.25 20.61
C LYS A 426 18.96 8.66 21.03
N LEU A 427 19.89 8.58 20.07
CA LEU A 427 21.20 7.94 20.19
C LEU A 427 21.11 6.42 20.38
N SER A 428 19.97 5.79 20.07
CA SER A 428 19.90 4.34 20.07
C SER A 428 20.77 3.77 18.95
N ILE A 429 21.35 2.63 19.24
CA ILE A 429 22.15 1.86 18.28
C ILE A 429 21.60 0.47 18.12
N SER A 430 21.66 -0.05 16.90
CA SER A 430 21.44 -1.45 16.60
C SER A 430 22.62 -2.00 15.81
N ILE A 431 22.97 -3.26 16.04
CA ILE A 431 24.17 -3.89 15.50
C ILE A 431 23.82 -5.27 14.95
N HIS A 432 24.19 -5.50 13.68
CA HIS A 432 24.14 -6.80 13.04
C HIS A 432 25.53 -7.25 12.60
N ASP A 433 25.79 -8.57 12.61
CA ASP A 433 26.94 -9.21 12.00
C ASP A 433 26.46 -10.33 11.05
N GLY A 434 26.44 -10.05 9.77
CA GLY A 434 25.79 -10.89 8.78
C GLY A 434 24.29 -10.99 9.05
N GLU A 435 23.79 -12.21 9.24
CA GLU A 435 22.38 -12.50 9.58
C GLU A 435 22.13 -12.52 11.10
N LYS A 436 23.14 -12.23 11.92
CA LYS A 436 23.02 -12.26 13.39
C LYS A 436 22.79 -10.86 13.94
N GLU A 437 21.68 -10.71 14.61
CA GLU A 437 21.41 -9.52 15.41
C GLU A 437 22.19 -9.60 16.72
N ILE A 438 23.00 -8.59 16.99
CA ILE A 438 23.83 -8.49 18.21
C ILE A 438 23.20 -7.52 19.20
N VAL A 439 22.72 -6.38 18.70
CA VAL A 439 21.98 -5.38 19.48
C VAL A 439 20.76 -4.99 18.67
N SER A 440 19.58 -5.22 19.25
CA SER A 440 18.30 -4.93 18.58
C SER A 440 17.63 -3.66 19.09
N ASP A 441 16.78 -3.10 18.26
CA ASP A 441 15.64 -2.29 18.67
C ASP A 441 14.39 -3.16 18.55
N MET A 442 13.54 -3.13 19.57
CA MET A 442 12.33 -3.96 19.59
C MET A 442 11.17 -3.37 18.79
N GLY A 443 11.29 -2.13 18.32
CA GLY A 443 10.26 -1.44 17.54
C GLY A 443 8.96 -1.27 18.31
N THR A 444 7.89 -1.85 17.78
CA THR A 444 6.53 -1.70 18.31
C THR A 444 5.81 -3.03 18.51
N CYS A 445 4.66 -2.96 19.17
CA CYS A 445 3.67 -4.04 19.22
C CYS A 445 2.28 -3.48 18.91
N ALA A 446 1.25 -4.33 18.95
CA ALA A 446 -0.13 -3.90 18.72
C ALA A 446 -0.56 -2.79 19.70
N TYR A 447 -1.12 -1.71 19.21
CA TYR A 447 -1.48 -0.50 19.99
C TYR A 447 -2.48 -0.75 21.11
N GLY A 448 -3.33 -1.77 20.97
CA GLY A 448 -4.31 -2.15 21.97
C GLY A 448 -3.76 -2.91 23.19
N VAL A 449 -2.43 -3.24 23.20
CA VAL A 449 -1.85 -3.98 24.34
C VAL A 449 -1.14 -3.03 25.30
N PRO A 450 -1.22 -3.27 26.64
CA PRO A 450 -0.57 -2.41 27.63
C PRO A 450 0.95 -2.28 27.47
N ALA A 451 1.62 -3.29 26.90
CA ALA A 451 3.05 -3.28 26.66
C ALA A 451 3.47 -2.15 25.71
N PHE A 452 2.60 -1.74 24.77
CA PHE A 452 2.88 -0.64 23.85
C PHE A 452 3.30 0.64 24.60
N THR A 453 2.50 1.11 25.53
CA THR A 453 2.78 2.33 26.29
C THR A 453 3.67 2.11 27.50
N LYS A 454 3.67 0.90 28.09
CA LYS A 454 4.41 0.62 29.33
C LYS A 454 5.84 0.15 29.10
N TRP A 455 6.17 -0.31 27.87
CA TRP A 455 7.48 -0.83 27.53
C TRP A 455 7.99 -0.28 26.20
N TYR A 456 7.38 -0.59 25.06
CA TYR A 456 7.91 -0.27 23.75
C TYR A 456 8.17 1.23 23.52
N ARG A 457 7.34 2.11 24.11
CA ARG A 457 7.52 3.57 24.08
C ARG A 457 8.24 4.11 25.32
N LYS A 458 9.25 3.39 25.82
CA LYS A 458 10.07 3.81 26.96
C LYS A 458 11.54 3.83 26.55
N THR A 459 12.29 4.84 26.97
CA THR A 459 13.73 4.93 26.67
C THR A 459 14.48 3.66 27.11
N LEU A 460 14.07 3.06 28.22
CA LEU A 460 14.71 1.86 28.78
C LEU A 460 14.59 0.62 27.90
N SER A 461 13.61 0.57 26.96
CA SER A 461 13.43 -0.54 26.02
C SER A 461 14.35 -0.46 24.79
N HIS A 462 15.07 0.64 24.63
CA HIS A 462 15.97 0.88 23.50
C HIS A 462 17.44 0.85 23.94
N SER A 463 18.33 0.54 23.01
CA SER A 463 19.78 0.51 23.25
C SER A 463 20.36 1.93 23.20
N THR A 464 19.97 2.74 24.17
CA THR A 464 20.37 4.15 24.32
C THR A 464 20.62 4.53 25.78
N LEU A 465 20.99 5.80 26.01
CA LEU A 465 21.27 6.32 27.34
C LEU A 465 20.00 6.77 28.05
N THR A 466 19.88 6.39 29.33
CA THR A 466 18.89 6.95 30.26
C THR A 466 19.59 7.74 31.36
N VAL A 467 18.95 8.80 31.85
CA VAL A 467 19.41 9.58 33.01
C VAL A 467 18.35 9.46 34.10
N ASP A 468 18.75 9.08 35.30
CA ASP A 468 17.87 8.88 36.46
C ASP A 468 16.68 7.93 36.17
N ALA A 469 16.89 6.92 35.31
CA ALA A 469 15.86 5.98 34.84
C ALA A 469 14.60 6.68 34.27
N LYS A 470 14.73 7.89 33.74
CA LYS A 470 13.64 8.66 33.14
C LYS A 470 13.65 8.52 31.62
N ASP A 471 12.47 8.60 31.03
CA ASP A 471 12.31 8.69 29.59
C ASP A 471 12.92 9.98 29.05
N GLN A 472 13.57 9.89 27.88
CA GLN A 472 14.01 11.08 27.13
C GLN A 472 12.78 11.95 26.77
N LYS A 473 12.98 13.26 26.75
CA LYS A 473 12.01 14.18 26.16
C LYS A 473 12.10 14.13 24.63
N GLU A 474 11.00 14.47 23.97
CA GLU A 474 11.02 14.68 22.52
C GLU A 474 12.12 15.68 22.15
N SER A 475 13.00 15.24 21.27
CA SER A 475 14.17 16.02 20.88
C SER A 475 14.68 15.58 19.51
N THR A 476 15.51 16.41 18.93
CA THR A 476 16.24 16.12 17.68
C THR A 476 17.74 16.22 18.00
N GLY A 477 18.48 15.17 17.72
CA GLY A 477 19.92 15.17 17.79
C GLY A 477 20.58 15.74 16.54
N LYS A 478 21.92 15.85 16.59
CA LYS A 478 22.74 16.28 15.47
C LYS A 478 24.02 15.46 15.45
N LEU A 479 24.38 14.96 14.27
CA LEU A 479 25.71 14.36 14.07
C LEU A 479 26.74 15.48 14.02
N LEU A 480 27.81 15.36 14.82
CA LEU A 480 28.85 16.40 14.96
C LEU A 480 30.11 16.06 14.16
N ALA A 481 30.41 14.77 13.91
CA ALA A 481 31.58 14.29 13.17
C ALA A 481 31.30 12.97 12.47
#